data_e8346f62dcf09bd9ef8e73df4c2d1a25
#
_entry.id   e8346f62dcf09bd9ef8e73df4c2d1a25
#
_cell.length_a   1.000
_cell.length_b   1.000
_cell.length_c   1.000
_cell.angle_alpha   90.00
_cell.angle_beta   90.00
_cell.angle_gamma   90.00
#
_symmetry.space_group_name_H-M   'P 1'
#
loop_
_entity.id
_entity.type
_entity.pdbx_description
1 polymer ?
#
loop_
_entity_poly.entity_id
_entity_poly.type
_entity_poly.pdbx_seq_one_letter_code
_entity_poly.pdbx_strand_id
1 'polypeptide(L)'
;EIGSGLVGSEMCIRDRHYGHPSEVGFKDIIPLFKAENWNPDELVAFYKKIGAQYFFALGNHHDNFDLWDSKYQPWNSKNMGPKRDVLAEWEKAARKHELPFGISFHADHAWTWYEPSQRYDRNGPKAGIPYDGTLTKANGKGKWWEGYDPQDLYAQNHPMSKGSWADSMIHSQWAWGNGACLPTQEYCTNFYDRTLDAINRYNPDLIYFDVTVAPFYPISDAGLKIAAHFYNHNMATHGGKLEAVMLSKILDENQRKAIVWDVERGAPNQIMEQPWQSCSCIGGWHYTTSVYENNWYKSASDVAKLLIDIVSKNGNLLLSVPLRADGTFDEKEEKILNEFGEWMNINKEAIYNTRPWEVFGEGPIAEADIKINAQGFNEGAYSKATAQEIRFTQTKKDLYATVLAWPENGNVVIKSLAADSKLFPQKIRKVELLGYGSVRFSRTAEGLSINLPKNKLNNVAPVFKIKK
;
A
#
# COMPACT_ATOMS: atom_id res chain seq x y z
N GLU A 1 2.56 5.96 -15.15
CA GLU A 1 1.64 6.53 -14.15
C GLU A 1 0.90 7.72 -14.74
N ILE A 2 -0.41 7.67 -14.81
CA ILE A 2 -1.22 8.86 -14.91
C ILE A 2 -1.56 9.20 -13.45
N GLY A 3 -0.57 9.79 -12.78
CA GLY A 3 -0.66 10.09 -11.36
C GLY A 3 -1.67 11.18 -11.07
N SER A 4 -2.23 11.09 -9.93
CA SER A 4 -3.32 11.86 -9.34
C SER A 4 -3.00 13.34 -9.03
N GLY A 5 -2.11 14.00 -9.71
CA GLY A 5 -1.79 15.38 -9.36
C GLY A 5 -1.25 16.28 -10.47
N LEU A 6 -1.00 15.74 -11.65
CA LEU A 6 -0.27 16.48 -12.69
C LEU A 6 -0.85 16.23 -14.09
N VAL A 7 -2.17 16.36 -14.22
CA VAL A 7 -2.89 16.12 -15.49
C VAL A 7 -2.29 16.92 -16.66
N GLY A 8 -1.72 18.09 -16.43
CA GLY A 8 -1.07 18.88 -17.48
C GLY A 8 0.30 18.34 -17.89
N SER A 9 1.18 18.01 -16.96
CA SER A 9 2.57 17.62 -17.27
C SER A 9 2.69 16.14 -17.68
N GLU A 10 1.92 15.25 -17.08
CA GLU A 10 1.94 13.80 -17.39
C GLU A 10 1.25 13.50 -18.71
N MET A 11 0.16 14.16 -19.05
CA MET A 11 -0.40 14.09 -20.41
C MET A 11 0.62 14.52 -21.45
N CYS A 12 1.36 15.61 -21.23
CA CYS A 12 2.44 16.03 -22.14
C CYS A 12 3.56 14.99 -22.27
N ILE A 13 3.92 14.28 -21.20
CA ILE A 13 4.92 13.18 -21.24
C ILE A 13 4.37 12.01 -22.03
N ARG A 14 3.15 11.56 -21.73
CA ARG A 14 2.48 10.48 -22.43
C ARG A 14 2.35 10.77 -23.93
N ASP A 15 1.88 11.97 -24.27
CA ASP A 15 1.66 12.36 -25.67
C ASP A 15 2.96 12.39 -26.49
N ARG A 16 4.08 12.75 -25.87
CA ARG A 16 5.41 12.68 -26.50
C ARG A 16 5.85 11.24 -26.79
N HIS A 17 5.45 10.28 -25.95
CA HIS A 17 5.88 8.89 -26.08
C HIS A 17 4.95 8.06 -26.96
N TYR A 18 3.63 8.28 -26.87
CA TYR A 18 2.63 7.41 -27.49
C TYR A 18 1.78 8.11 -28.56
N GLY A 19 1.77 9.43 -28.58
CA GLY A 19 0.95 10.22 -29.49
C GLY A 19 -0.26 10.87 -28.83
N HIS A 20 -0.96 11.71 -29.60
CA HIS A 20 -2.05 12.53 -29.11
C HIS A 20 -3.24 11.68 -28.62
N PRO A 21 -3.96 12.06 -27.53
CA PRO A 21 -5.06 11.28 -26.95
C PRO A 21 -6.26 11.00 -27.89
N SER A 22 -6.41 11.80 -28.96
CA SER A 22 -7.41 11.51 -30.00
C SER A 22 -7.02 10.38 -30.95
N GLU A 23 -5.77 9.95 -30.96
CA GLU A 23 -5.21 8.92 -31.85
C GLU A 23 -4.80 7.67 -31.08
N VAL A 24 -4.15 7.87 -29.92
CA VAL A 24 -3.64 6.82 -29.05
C VAL A 24 -4.21 7.05 -27.65
N GLY A 25 -5.27 6.34 -27.31
CA GLY A 25 -5.89 6.41 -26.00
C GLY A 25 -5.24 5.49 -24.97
N PHE A 26 -5.80 5.47 -23.77
CA PHE A 26 -5.31 4.59 -22.71
C PHE A 26 -5.42 3.11 -23.09
N LYS A 27 -6.53 2.70 -23.72
CA LYS A 27 -6.71 1.34 -24.24
C LYS A 27 -5.57 0.86 -25.15
N ASP A 28 -4.97 1.79 -25.91
CA ASP A 28 -3.97 1.46 -26.94
C ASP A 28 -2.57 1.15 -26.33
N ILE A 29 -2.37 1.43 -25.04
CA ILE A 29 -1.16 1.04 -24.31
C ILE A 29 -1.27 -0.34 -23.66
N ILE A 30 -2.48 -0.89 -23.48
CA ILE A 30 -2.69 -2.22 -22.89
C ILE A 30 -1.88 -3.32 -23.60
N PRO A 31 -1.79 -3.37 -24.95
CA PRO A 31 -0.97 -4.36 -25.64
C PRO A 31 0.53 -4.29 -25.37
N LEU A 32 1.02 -3.18 -24.78
CA LEU A 32 2.43 -3.01 -24.41
C LEU A 32 2.74 -3.67 -23.05
N PHE A 33 1.74 -3.92 -22.24
CA PHE A 33 1.88 -4.67 -20.99
C PHE A 33 1.97 -6.16 -21.31
N LYS A 34 3.15 -6.72 -21.35
CA LYS A 34 3.38 -8.13 -21.74
C LYS A 34 3.80 -9.01 -20.56
N ALA A 35 4.43 -8.43 -19.55
CA ALA A 35 4.96 -9.16 -18.39
C ALA A 35 5.78 -10.40 -18.78
N GLU A 36 6.63 -10.27 -19.82
CA GLU A 36 7.36 -11.39 -20.45
C GLU A 36 8.40 -12.03 -19.54
N ASN A 37 8.94 -11.29 -18.59
CA ASN A 37 9.93 -11.76 -17.61
C ASN A 37 9.32 -11.98 -16.22
N TRP A 38 8.00 -11.84 -16.07
CA TRP A 38 7.34 -11.97 -14.80
C TRP A 38 7.26 -13.41 -14.30
N ASN A 39 7.87 -13.66 -13.15
CA ASN A 39 7.82 -14.92 -12.44
C ASN A 39 7.26 -14.71 -11.02
N PRO A 40 5.95 -14.89 -10.79
CA PRO A 40 5.33 -14.67 -9.50
C PRO A 40 5.85 -15.59 -8.40
N ASP A 41 6.27 -16.81 -8.73
CA ASP A 41 6.80 -17.76 -7.76
C ASP A 41 8.14 -17.26 -7.16
N GLU A 42 9.06 -16.80 -7.99
CA GLU A 42 10.34 -16.24 -7.55
C GLU A 42 10.14 -14.93 -6.76
N LEU A 43 9.21 -14.07 -7.21
CA LEU A 43 8.92 -12.81 -6.55
C LEU A 43 8.34 -13.03 -5.16
N VAL A 44 7.35 -13.92 -5.01
CA VAL A 44 6.75 -14.21 -3.69
C VAL A 44 7.74 -14.93 -2.78
N ALA A 45 8.57 -15.84 -3.31
CA ALA A 45 9.67 -16.45 -2.55
C ALA A 45 10.63 -15.38 -2.01
N PHE A 46 10.97 -14.39 -2.85
CA PHE A 46 11.82 -13.27 -2.45
C PHE A 46 11.16 -12.41 -1.36
N TYR A 47 9.88 -12.04 -1.51
CA TYR A 47 9.15 -11.30 -0.47
C TYR A 47 9.10 -12.05 0.86
N LYS A 48 8.83 -13.36 0.82
CA LYS A 48 8.88 -14.21 2.02
C LYS A 48 10.26 -14.21 2.67
N LYS A 49 11.32 -14.34 1.88
CA LYS A 49 12.71 -14.33 2.34
C LYS A 49 13.09 -13.03 3.05
N ILE A 50 12.64 -11.89 2.57
CA ILE A 50 12.91 -10.58 3.19
C ILE A 50 11.99 -10.26 4.37
N GLY A 51 11.00 -11.12 4.66
CA GLY A 51 10.20 -11.05 5.89
C GLY A 51 8.72 -10.73 5.70
N ALA A 52 8.17 -10.76 4.48
CA ALA A 52 6.73 -10.60 4.30
C ALA A 52 5.93 -11.66 5.05
N GLN A 53 4.83 -11.25 5.69
CA GLN A 53 3.91 -12.11 6.43
C GLN A 53 2.55 -12.24 5.75
N TYR A 54 2.25 -11.42 4.77
CA TYR A 54 1.08 -11.47 3.90
C TYR A 54 1.44 -10.80 2.56
N PHE A 55 0.66 -11.07 1.54
CA PHE A 55 0.89 -10.57 0.19
C PHE A 55 -0.40 -10.04 -0.41
N PHE A 56 -0.35 -8.85 -1.01
CA PHE A 56 -1.45 -8.30 -1.80
C PHE A 56 -1.10 -8.24 -3.27
N ALA A 57 -2.01 -8.74 -4.10
CA ALA A 57 -2.01 -8.50 -5.54
C ALA A 57 -3.03 -7.42 -5.90
N LEU A 58 -2.73 -6.62 -6.92
CA LEU A 58 -3.70 -5.71 -7.50
C LEU A 58 -4.70 -6.50 -8.34
N GLY A 59 -5.99 -6.37 -8.06
CA GLY A 59 -7.07 -6.91 -8.89
C GLY A 59 -7.39 -6.00 -10.06
N ASN A 60 -7.67 -4.74 -9.74
CA ASN A 60 -7.85 -3.67 -10.72
C ASN A 60 -7.53 -2.32 -10.08
N HIS A 61 -7.32 -1.30 -10.91
CA HIS A 61 -7.05 0.06 -10.47
C HIS A 61 -8.02 1.06 -11.14
N HIS A 62 -7.72 2.34 -11.04
CA HIS A 62 -8.51 3.41 -11.68
C HIS A 62 -8.62 3.26 -13.21
N ASP A 63 -7.73 2.47 -13.82
CA ASP A 63 -7.74 2.12 -15.24
C ASP A 63 -8.84 1.14 -15.64
N ASN A 64 -9.60 0.62 -14.68
CA ASN A 64 -10.74 -0.29 -14.88
C ASN A 64 -10.40 -1.60 -15.61
N PHE A 65 -9.11 -1.94 -15.68
CA PHE A 65 -8.60 -3.15 -16.30
C PHE A 65 -8.46 -4.27 -15.26
N ASP A 66 -9.15 -5.39 -15.47
CA ASP A 66 -9.09 -6.52 -14.53
C ASP A 66 -7.84 -7.38 -14.76
N LEU A 67 -7.09 -7.68 -13.70
CA LEU A 67 -5.89 -8.53 -13.78
C LEU A 67 -6.20 -10.02 -13.60
N TRP A 68 -7.44 -10.44 -13.90
CA TRP A 68 -7.88 -11.85 -13.89
C TRP A 68 -8.79 -12.16 -15.07
N ASP A 69 -9.15 -13.42 -15.25
CA ASP A 69 -10.12 -13.91 -16.23
C ASP A 69 -11.55 -13.55 -15.79
N SER A 70 -11.85 -12.25 -15.78
CA SER A 70 -13.11 -11.69 -15.32
C SER A 70 -14.27 -12.03 -16.25
N LYS A 71 -15.40 -12.46 -15.67
CA LYS A 71 -16.64 -12.72 -16.41
C LYS A 71 -17.38 -11.44 -16.83
N TYR A 72 -17.15 -10.37 -16.07
CA TYR A 72 -17.95 -9.14 -16.15
C TYR A 72 -17.19 -7.97 -16.77
N GLN A 73 -15.86 -8.11 -16.96
CA GLN A 73 -15.01 -7.11 -17.62
C GLN A 73 -14.24 -7.76 -18.75
N PRO A 74 -14.61 -7.50 -20.02
CA PRO A 74 -13.90 -8.05 -21.16
C PRO A 74 -12.50 -7.46 -21.35
N TRP A 75 -12.25 -6.25 -20.81
CA TRP A 75 -10.94 -5.63 -20.77
C TRP A 75 -10.16 -6.16 -19.57
N ASN A 76 -9.50 -7.30 -19.77
CA ASN A 76 -8.79 -8.00 -18.71
C ASN A 76 -7.49 -8.65 -19.20
N SER A 77 -6.61 -8.99 -18.26
CA SER A 77 -5.27 -9.51 -18.54
C SER A 77 -5.25 -10.90 -19.22
N LYS A 78 -6.36 -11.64 -19.17
CA LYS A 78 -6.51 -12.92 -19.87
C LYS A 78 -6.79 -12.72 -21.36
N ASN A 79 -7.60 -11.72 -21.69
CA ASN A 79 -8.02 -11.44 -23.07
C ASN A 79 -6.97 -10.63 -23.85
N MET A 80 -6.23 -9.75 -23.16
CA MET A 80 -5.29 -8.83 -23.81
C MET A 80 -4.07 -8.55 -22.92
N GLY A 81 -3.13 -7.75 -23.42
CA GLY A 81 -1.88 -7.51 -22.71
C GLY A 81 -1.08 -8.80 -22.54
N PRO A 82 -0.80 -9.27 -21.32
CA PRO A 82 0.00 -10.46 -21.06
C PRO A 82 -0.69 -11.78 -21.45
N LYS A 83 -2.00 -11.75 -21.68
CA LYS A 83 -2.84 -12.93 -21.97
C LYS A 83 -2.74 -14.02 -20.91
N ARG A 84 -2.61 -13.62 -19.67
CA ARG A 84 -2.47 -14.47 -18.48
C ARG A 84 -3.51 -14.07 -17.44
N ASP A 85 -3.91 -15.02 -16.60
CA ASP A 85 -4.67 -14.74 -15.39
C ASP A 85 -3.70 -14.37 -14.27
N VAL A 86 -3.41 -13.06 -14.15
CA VAL A 86 -2.38 -12.54 -13.25
C VAL A 86 -2.73 -12.81 -11.80
N LEU A 87 -4.01 -12.65 -11.40
CA LEU A 87 -4.42 -12.94 -10.02
C LEU A 87 -4.30 -14.42 -9.67
N ALA A 88 -4.68 -15.33 -10.58
CA ALA A 88 -4.53 -16.77 -10.33
C ALA A 88 -3.08 -17.17 -10.12
N GLU A 89 -2.16 -16.57 -10.88
CA GLU A 89 -0.73 -16.88 -10.74
C GLU A 89 -0.14 -16.30 -9.46
N TRP A 90 -0.54 -15.10 -9.03
CA TRP A 90 -0.16 -14.53 -7.74
C TRP A 90 -0.73 -15.34 -6.57
N GLU A 91 -2.01 -15.72 -6.63
CA GLU A 91 -2.65 -16.54 -5.60
C GLU A 91 -1.91 -17.86 -5.42
N LYS A 92 -1.66 -18.56 -6.52
CA LYS A 92 -0.91 -19.82 -6.53
C LYS A 92 0.48 -19.68 -5.91
N ALA A 93 1.20 -18.60 -6.23
CA ALA A 93 2.51 -18.32 -5.66
C ALA A 93 2.42 -18.01 -4.16
N ALA A 94 1.46 -17.16 -3.73
CA ALA A 94 1.27 -16.83 -2.33
C ALA A 94 0.96 -18.07 -1.49
N ARG A 95 0.03 -18.93 -1.94
CA ARG A 95 -0.31 -20.19 -1.26
C ARG A 95 0.88 -21.17 -1.19
N LYS A 96 1.65 -21.29 -2.28
CA LYS A 96 2.85 -22.15 -2.30
C LYS A 96 3.87 -21.74 -1.25
N HIS A 97 4.01 -20.44 -1.03
CA HIS A 97 4.93 -19.87 -0.03
C HIS A 97 4.27 -19.59 1.32
N GLU A 98 3.07 -20.13 1.56
CA GLU A 98 2.35 -20.00 2.84
C GLU A 98 2.18 -18.54 3.31
N LEU A 99 1.88 -17.64 2.37
CA LEU A 99 1.49 -16.27 2.68
C LEU A 99 -0.04 -16.12 2.53
N PRO A 100 -0.73 -15.53 3.52
CA PRO A 100 -2.08 -15.04 3.33
C PRO A 100 -2.16 -14.15 2.09
N PHE A 101 -3.16 -14.40 1.25
CA PHE A 101 -3.34 -13.75 -0.03
C PHE A 101 -4.41 -12.67 0.03
N GLY A 102 -4.08 -11.47 -0.39
CA GLY A 102 -4.97 -10.32 -0.48
C GLY A 102 -5.17 -9.85 -1.90
N ILE A 103 -6.34 -9.25 -2.17
CA ILE A 103 -6.65 -8.59 -3.44
C ILE A 103 -7.05 -7.13 -3.16
N SER A 104 -6.46 -6.21 -3.92
CA SER A 104 -6.76 -4.79 -3.89
C SER A 104 -7.64 -4.40 -5.08
N PHE A 105 -8.72 -3.65 -4.83
CA PHE A 105 -9.68 -3.20 -5.84
C PHE A 105 -9.83 -1.68 -5.79
N HIS A 106 -9.69 -1.01 -6.94
CA HIS A 106 -9.75 0.45 -7.06
C HIS A 106 -10.61 0.92 -8.23
N ALA A 107 -11.28 0.03 -8.94
CA ALA A 107 -12.04 0.36 -10.14
C ALA A 107 -13.32 1.17 -9.88
N ASP A 108 -13.76 1.31 -8.62
CA ASP A 108 -14.84 2.22 -8.25
C ASP A 108 -14.52 3.69 -8.57
N HIS A 109 -13.23 4.05 -8.56
CA HIS A 109 -12.75 5.37 -8.95
C HIS A 109 -12.65 5.58 -10.46
N ALA A 110 -12.68 4.53 -11.28
CA ALA A 110 -12.56 4.64 -12.74
C ALA A 110 -13.66 5.52 -13.34
N TRP A 111 -14.84 5.56 -12.72
CA TRP A 111 -15.99 6.35 -13.15
C TRP A 111 -15.67 7.82 -13.41
N THR A 112 -14.95 8.47 -12.50
CA THR A 112 -14.56 9.87 -12.65
C THR A 112 -13.11 10.05 -13.11
N TRP A 113 -12.26 9.04 -12.90
CA TRP A 113 -10.86 9.09 -13.28
C TRP A 113 -10.65 9.23 -14.79
N TYR A 114 -11.52 8.61 -15.59
CA TYR A 114 -11.47 8.71 -17.06
C TYR A 114 -12.15 9.95 -17.62
N GLU A 115 -12.79 10.80 -16.84
CA GLU A 115 -13.45 12.01 -17.36
C GLU A 115 -12.55 12.89 -18.24
N PRO A 116 -11.24 13.05 -18.01
CA PRO A 116 -10.35 13.75 -18.92
C PRO A 116 -10.36 13.19 -20.35
N SER A 117 -10.66 11.92 -20.55
CA SER A 117 -10.75 11.31 -21.88
C SER A 117 -11.96 11.78 -22.72
N GLN A 118 -12.95 12.44 -22.10
CA GLN A 118 -14.06 13.11 -22.80
C GLN A 118 -13.69 14.50 -23.34
N ARG A 119 -12.48 15.00 -23.02
CA ARG A 119 -12.03 16.34 -23.35
C ARG A 119 -11.52 16.42 -24.80
N TYR A 120 -11.05 17.62 -25.15
CA TYR A 120 -10.33 17.95 -26.37
C TYR A 120 -9.36 19.10 -26.09
N ASP A 121 -8.38 19.28 -26.94
CA ASP A 121 -7.48 20.46 -26.85
C ASP A 121 -8.25 21.73 -27.16
N ARG A 122 -8.11 22.75 -26.34
CA ARG A 122 -8.70 24.07 -26.57
C ARG A 122 -7.95 24.89 -27.61
N ASN A 123 -6.64 24.63 -27.75
CA ASN A 123 -5.73 25.37 -28.63
C ASN A 123 -4.77 24.38 -29.30
N GLY A 124 -4.08 24.84 -30.34
CA GLY A 124 -3.08 24.04 -31.04
C GLY A 124 -3.59 23.36 -32.29
N PRO A 125 -2.75 22.52 -32.95
CA PRO A 125 -3.07 21.93 -34.27
C PRO A 125 -4.25 20.94 -34.23
N LYS A 126 -4.56 20.38 -33.06
CA LYS A 126 -5.65 19.42 -32.86
C LYS A 126 -6.80 19.98 -32.02
N ALA A 127 -6.89 21.31 -31.90
CA ALA A 127 -7.95 21.97 -31.14
C ALA A 127 -9.34 21.50 -31.59
N GLY A 128 -10.20 21.18 -30.63
CA GLY A 128 -11.56 20.72 -30.86
C GLY A 128 -11.72 19.26 -31.33
N ILE A 129 -10.61 18.52 -31.51
CA ILE A 129 -10.68 17.08 -31.83
C ILE A 129 -10.87 16.32 -30.52
N PRO A 130 -12.02 15.59 -30.33
CA PRO A 130 -12.27 14.85 -29.11
C PRO A 130 -11.19 13.79 -28.86
N TYR A 131 -10.85 13.56 -27.59
CA TYR A 131 -10.06 12.43 -27.18
C TYR A 131 -10.86 11.13 -27.33
N ASP A 132 -10.30 9.98 -26.99
CA ASP A 132 -10.87 8.67 -27.29
C ASP A 132 -11.91 8.14 -26.26
N GLY A 133 -12.19 8.87 -25.19
CA GLY A 133 -13.07 8.43 -24.10
C GLY A 133 -14.53 8.20 -24.50
N THR A 134 -14.98 8.77 -25.58
CA THR A 134 -16.37 8.62 -26.09
C THR A 134 -16.52 7.58 -27.20
N LEU A 135 -15.43 6.88 -27.55
CA LEU A 135 -15.48 5.80 -28.53
C LEU A 135 -16.38 4.65 -28.04
N THR A 136 -17.03 4.00 -28.99
CA THR A 136 -17.91 2.85 -28.78
C THR A 136 -17.43 1.64 -29.58
N LYS A 137 -17.99 0.48 -29.32
CA LYS A 137 -17.71 -0.76 -30.06
C LYS A 137 -17.72 -0.61 -31.58
N ALA A 138 -18.63 0.23 -32.12
CA ALA A 138 -18.72 0.48 -33.53
C ALA A 138 -17.47 1.11 -34.17
N ASN A 139 -16.71 1.89 -33.38
CA ASN A 139 -15.47 2.52 -33.81
C ASN A 139 -14.28 1.54 -33.91
N GLY A 140 -14.47 0.30 -33.45
CA GLY A 140 -13.42 -0.73 -33.41
C GLY A 140 -13.20 -1.49 -34.70
N LYS A 141 -14.04 -1.30 -35.71
CA LYS A 141 -13.94 -2.06 -36.96
C LYS A 141 -12.54 -1.87 -37.59
N GLY A 142 -11.83 -2.98 -37.83
CA GLY A 142 -10.46 -2.98 -38.37
C GLY A 142 -9.37 -2.50 -37.38
N LYS A 143 -9.71 -2.29 -36.12
CA LYS A 143 -8.76 -1.94 -35.07
C LYS A 143 -8.35 -3.19 -34.27
N TRP A 144 -7.25 -3.11 -33.52
CA TRP A 144 -6.79 -4.20 -32.65
C TRP A 144 -7.81 -4.62 -31.58
N TRP A 145 -8.71 -3.71 -31.20
CA TRP A 145 -9.77 -3.91 -30.21
C TRP A 145 -11.15 -4.18 -30.83
N GLU A 146 -11.19 -4.60 -32.13
CA GLU A 146 -12.46 -4.98 -32.78
C GLU A 146 -13.18 -6.04 -31.95
N GLY A 147 -14.47 -5.83 -31.71
CA GLY A 147 -15.29 -6.72 -30.88
C GLY A 147 -15.40 -6.29 -29.41
N TYR A 148 -14.51 -5.46 -28.91
CA TYR A 148 -14.57 -4.87 -27.56
C TYR A 148 -15.24 -3.49 -27.58
N ASP A 149 -15.96 -3.15 -26.51
CA ASP A 149 -16.50 -1.81 -26.33
C ASP A 149 -15.56 -0.99 -25.42
N PRO A 150 -15.00 0.14 -25.89
CA PRO A 150 -14.23 1.03 -25.03
C PRO A 150 -15.01 1.54 -23.83
N GLN A 151 -16.35 1.58 -23.87
CA GLN A 151 -17.17 1.99 -22.74
C GLN A 151 -17.14 1.00 -21.57
N ASP A 152 -16.88 -0.28 -21.81
CA ASP A 152 -16.64 -1.25 -20.74
C ASP A 152 -15.37 -0.91 -19.94
N LEU A 153 -14.36 -0.27 -20.59
CA LEU A 153 -13.14 0.19 -19.94
C LEU A 153 -13.28 1.60 -19.40
N TYR A 154 -13.68 2.57 -20.23
CA TYR A 154 -13.68 3.99 -19.88
C TYR A 154 -14.89 4.41 -19.06
N ALA A 155 -16.03 3.74 -19.22
CA ALA A 155 -17.29 4.06 -18.54
C ALA A 155 -17.70 5.55 -18.67
N GLN A 156 -17.44 6.19 -19.83
CA GLN A 156 -17.60 7.62 -20.04
C GLN A 156 -18.87 8.02 -20.79
N ASN A 157 -19.89 7.17 -20.75
CA ASN A 157 -21.22 7.49 -21.29
C ASN A 157 -22.08 8.23 -20.26
N HIS A 158 -21.49 9.29 -19.66
CA HIS A 158 -22.14 10.14 -18.67
C HIS A 158 -21.60 11.57 -18.75
N PRO A 159 -22.29 12.59 -18.19
CA PRO A 159 -21.78 13.94 -18.11
C PRO A 159 -20.52 14.02 -17.22
N MET A 160 -19.58 14.86 -17.58
CA MET A 160 -18.43 15.15 -16.74
C MET A 160 -18.85 15.78 -15.40
N SER A 161 -18.13 15.47 -14.36
CA SER A 161 -18.27 16.08 -13.03
C SER A 161 -18.16 17.61 -13.10
N LYS A 162 -18.86 18.29 -12.19
CA LYS A 162 -18.80 19.76 -12.11
C LYS A 162 -17.36 20.22 -11.90
N GLY A 163 -16.87 21.07 -12.79
CA GLY A 163 -15.50 21.61 -12.72
C GLY A 163 -14.40 20.65 -13.22
N SER A 164 -14.75 19.50 -13.82
CA SER A 164 -13.78 18.51 -14.32
C SER A 164 -12.82 19.02 -15.42
N TRP A 165 -13.01 20.23 -15.93
CA TRP A 165 -12.04 20.91 -16.76
C TRP A 165 -10.87 21.53 -15.97
N ALA A 166 -10.97 21.58 -14.63
CA ALA A 166 -9.89 22.01 -13.75
C ALA A 166 -9.13 20.78 -13.22
N ASP A 167 -7.81 20.83 -13.21
CA ASP A 167 -6.95 19.71 -12.83
C ASP A 167 -7.21 19.17 -11.40
N SER A 168 -7.70 20.05 -10.51
CA SER A 168 -8.00 19.70 -9.10
C SER A 168 -9.26 18.86 -8.90
N MET A 169 -10.10 18.67 -9.92
CA MET A 169 -11.41 18.02 -9.75
C MET A 169 -11.43 16.51 -9.98
N ILE A 170 -10.34 15.92 -10.43
CA ILE A 170 -10.21 14.46 -10.65
C ILE A 170 -10.42 13.66 -9.34
N HIS A 171 -10.12 14.27 -8.19
CA HIS A 171 -10.28 13.64 -6.89
C HIS A 171 -11.62 13.90 -6.20
N SER A 172 -12.58 14.54 -6.85
CA SER A 172 -13.90 14.78 -6.26
C SER A 172 -14.64 13.47 -5.91
N GLN A 173 -14.27 12.36 -6.52
CA GLN A 173 -14.78 11.02 -6.25
C GLN A 173 -14.55 10.52 -4.81
N TRP A 174 -13.58 11.04 -4.09
CA TRP A 174 -13.36 10.71 -2.68
C TRP A 174 -14.47 11.21 -1.76
N ALA A 175 -15.30 12.10 -2.26
CA ALA A 175 -16.46 12.59 -1.55
C ALA A 175 -17.58 12.85 -2.56
N TRP A 176 -18.42 11.87 -2.81
CA TRP A 176 -19.50 11.92 -3.80
C TRP A 176 -20.42 13.16 -3.73
N GLY A 177 -20.42 13.87 -2.64
CA GLY A 177 -21.15 15.14 -2.48
C GLY A 177 -20.48 16.39 -3.08
N ASN A 178 -19.25 16.30 -3.62
CA ASN A 178 -18.43 17.45 -4.04
C ASN A 178 -18.58 17.83 -5.51
N GLY A 179 -19.69 17.47 -6.16
CA GLY A 179 -19.93 17.77 -7.58
C GLY A 179 -19.40 16.71 -8.54
N ALA A 180 -18.90 15.59 -8.05
CA ALA A 180 -18.62 14.42 -8.85
C ALA A 180 -19.92 13.91 -9.51
N CYS A 181 -19.82 13.49 -10.77
CA CYS A 181 -20.90 12.77 -11.43
C CYS A 181 -21.12 11.45 -10.70
N LEU A 182 -22.34 11.23 -10.21
CA LEU A 182 -22.66 10.02 -9.45
C LEU A 182 -22.65 8.80 -10.36
N PRO A 183 -22.09 7.67 -9.92
CA PRO A 183 -22.10 6.43 -10.68
C PRO A 183 -23.52 5.91 -10.84
N THR A 184 -23.80 5.29 -11.99
CA THR A 184 -25.08 4.62 -12.24
C THR A 184 -25.18 3.36 -11.39
N GLN A 185 -26.40 2.93 -11.10
CA GLN A 185 -26.65 1.66 -10.41
C GLN A 185 -26.08 0.47 -11.21
N GLU A 186 -26.06 0.55 -12.53
CA GLU A 186 -25.47 -0.47 -13.41
C GLU A 186 -23.95 -0.56 -13.18
N TYR A 187 -23.25 0.57 -13.13
CA TYR A 187 -21.81 0.59 -12.83
C TYR A 187 -21.49 0.02 -11.44
N CYS A 188 -22.27 0.42 -10.43
CA CYS A 188 -22.12 -0.12 -9.08
C CYS A 188 -22.35 -1.63 -9.01
N THR A 189 -23.35 -2.14 -9.77
CA THR A 189 -23.66 -3.57 -9.86
C THR A 189 -22.56 -4.33 -10.60
N ASN A 190 -22.05 -3.79 -11.70
CA ASN A 190 -20.93 -4.40 -12.42
C ASN A 190 -19.69 -4.53 -11.54
N PHE A 191 -19.34 -3.47 -10.80
CA PHE A 191 -18.22 -3.51 -9.84
C PHE A 191 -18.44 -4.57 -8.75
N TYR A 192 -19.67 -4.65 -8.20
CA TYR A 192 -20.04 -5.68 -7.24
C TYR A 192 -19.84 -7.08 -7.80
N ASP A 193 -20.39 -7.37 -8.99
CA ASP A 193 -20.31 -8.68 -9.62
C ASP A 193 -18.86 -9.08 -9.94
N ARG A 194 -18.05 -8.14 -10.44
CA ARG A 194 -16.60 -8.35 -10.68
C ARG A 194 -15.85 -8.69 -9.41
N THR A 195 -16.11 -7.94 -8.35
CA THR A 195 -15.45 -8.16 -7.06
C THR A 195 -15.82 -9.51 -6.46
N LEU A 196 -17.10 -9.90 -6.54
CA LEU A 196 -17.55 -11.23 -6.11
C LEU A 196 -16.96 -12.35 -6.98
N ASP A 197 -16.83 -12.15 -8.30
CA ASP A 197 -16.19 -13.14 -9.18
C ASP A 197 -14.75 -13.42 -8.70
N ALA A 198 -13.97 -12.37 -8.40
CA ALA A 198 -12.61 -12.52 -7.88
C ALA A 198 -12.58 -13.18 -6.49
N ILE A 199 -13.43 -12.75 -5.55
CA ILE A 199 -13.52 -13.34 -4.21
C ILE A 199 -13.85 -14.84 -4.29
N ASN A 200 -14.83 -15.21 -5.08
CA ASN A 200 -15.28 -16.61 -5.21
C ASN A 200 -14.26 -17.51 -5.92
N ARG A 201 -13.46 -16.94 -6.84
CA ARG A 201 -12.43 -17.71 -7.56
C ARG A 201 -11.17 -17.95 -6.76
N TYR A 202 -10.68 -16.92 -6.08
CA TYR A 202 -9.34 -16.93 -5.47
C TYR A 202 -9.37 -17.07 -3.96
N ASN A 203 -10.54 -17.03 -3.32
CA ASN A 203 -10.71 -17.17 -1.87
C ASN A 203 -9.67 -16.35 -1.08
N PRO A 204 -9.58 -15.02 -1.30
CA PRO A 204 -8.58 -14.23 -0.62
C PRO A 204 -8.82 -14.20 0.89
N ASP A 205 -7.72 -14.11 1.67
CA ASP A 205 -7.78 -13.92 3.12
C ASP A 205 -7.98 -12.43 3.47
N LEU A 206 -7.58 -11.54 2.55
CA LEU A 206 -7.68 -10.09 2.72
C LEU A 206 -8.24 -9.44 1.46
N ILE A 207 -9.05 -8.40 1.64
CA ILE A 207 -9.42 -7.49 0.55
C ILE A 207 -9.16 -6.05 0.96
N TYR A 208 -8.77 -5.21 0.00
CA TYR A 208 -8.46 -3.81 0.24
C TYR A 208 -9.15 -2.92 -0.78
N PHE A 209 -9.81 -1.89 -0.27
CA PHE A 209 -10.40 -0.82 -1.06
C PHE A 209 -9.75 0.51 -0.70
N ASP A 210 -9.19 1.18 -1.69
CA ASP A 210 -8.56 2.50 -1.53
C ASP A 210 -9.62 3.61 -1.58
N VAL A 211 -10.60 3.54 -0.68
CA VAL A 211 -11.78 4.42 -0.65
C VAL A 211 -12.17 4.80 0.77
N THR A 212 -13.11 5.73 0.89
CA THR A 212 -13.75 6.07 2.16
C THR A 212 -14.81 5.02 2.51
N VAL A 213 -14.67 4.36 3.65
CA VAL A 213 -15.59 3.34 4.21
C VAL A 213 -15.67 2.08 3.34
N ALA A 214 -16.45 2.11 2.26
CA ALA A 214 -16.65 1.02 1.33
C ALA A 214 -16.98 1.59 -0.07
N PRO A 215 -16.70 0.86 -1.16
CA PRO A 215 -16.97 1.31 -2.51
C PRO A 215 -18.39 1.85 -2.68
N PHE A 216 -18.48 3.05 -3.26
CA PHE A 216 -19.73 3.78 -3.55
C PHE A 216 -20.59 4.23 -2.34
N TYR A 217 -20.18 3.97 -1.11
CA TYR A 217 -20.94 4.46 0.04
C TYR A 217 -20.91 6.00 0.13
N PRO A 218 -22.02 6.70 0.40
CA PRO A 218 -23.37 6.19 0.67
C PRO A 218 -24.28 6.12 -0.58
N ILE A 219 -23.76 6.24 -1.80
CA ILE A 219 -24.54 6.30 -3.05
C ILE A 219 -25.20 4.94 -3.37
N SER A 220 -24.46 3.85 -3.07
CA SER A 220 -24.90 2.48 -3.26
C SER A 220 -24.50 1.62 -2.08
N ASP A 221 -25.21 0.52 -1.87
CA ASP A 221 -24.88 -0.50 -0.87
C ASP A 221 -23.94 -1.62 -1.40
N ALA A 222 -23.44 -1.48 -2.63
CA ALA A 222 -22.57 -2.46 -3.28
C ALA A 222 -21.37 -2.84 -2.40
N GLY A 223 -20.65 -1.85 -1.87
CA GLY A 223 -19.50 -2.10 -0.99
C GLY A 223 -19.86 -2.80 0.32
N LEU A 224 -21.01 -2.48 0.91
CA LEU A 224 -21.50 -3.15 2.11
C LEU A 224 -21.90 -4.60 1.83
N LYS A 225 -22.50 -4.86 0.67
CA LYS A 225 -22.84 -6.23 0.21
C LYS A 225 -21.58 -7.04 -0.09
N ILE A 226 -20.54 -6.43 -0.66
CA ILE A 226 -19.23 -7.08 -0.85
C ILE A 226 -18.65 -7.48 0.50
N ALA A 227 -18.63 -6.59 1.48
CA ALA A 227 -18.13 -6.89 2.82
C ALA A 227 -18.91 -8.07 3.46
N ALA A 228 -20.23 -8.04 3.40
CA ALA A 228 -21.08 -9.11 3.92
C ALA A 228 -20.81 -10.44 3.21
N HIS A 229 -20.69 -10.44 1.87
CA HIS A 229 -20.37 -11.64 1.11
C HIS A 229 -18.98 -12.19 1.49
N PHE A 230 -17.97 -11.33 1.52
CA PHE A 230 -16.59 -11.71 1.82
C PHE A 230 -16.47 -12.39 3.19
N TYR A 231 -17.04 -11.81 4.24
CA TYR A 231 -17.01 -12.40 5.58
C TYR A 231 -17.81 -13.69 5.65
N ASN A 232 -19.01 -13.75 5.07
CA ASN A 232 -19.83 -14.96 5.07
C ASN A 232 -19.18 -16.09 4.26
N HIS A 233 -18.60 -15.79 3.11
CA HIS A 233 -17.89 -16.75 2.29
C HIS A 233 -16.66 -17.30 3.01
N ASN A 234 -15.88 -16.45 3.65
CA ASN A 234 -14.73 -16.89 4.44
C ASN A 234 -15.17 -17.80 5.61
N MET A 235 -16.18 -17.42 6.39
CA MET A 235 -16.71 -18.27 7.46
C MET A 235 -17.18 -19.62 6.95
N ALA A 236 -17.86 -19.65 5.80
CA ALA A 236 -18.34 -20.90 5.20
C ALA A 236 -17.19 -21.85 4.82
N THR A 237 -16.08 -21.31 4.34
CA THR A 237 -14.89 -22.08 3.93
C THR A 237 -13.96 -22.44 5.11
N HIS A 238 -14.09 -21.77 6.27
CA HIS A 238 -13.26 -21.97 7.47
C HIS A 238 -14.01 -22.58 8.67
N GLY A 239 -15.04 -23.38 8.41
CA GLY A 239 -15.76 -24.08 9.48
C GLY A 239 -16.45 -23.18 10.50
N GLY A 240 -16.95 -22.03 10.05
CA GLY A 240 -17.64 -21.03 10.86
C GLY A 240 -16.74 -20.01 11.56
N LYS A 241 -15.43 -20.07 11.36
CA LYS A 241 -14.49 -19.08 11.90
C LYS A 241 -14.29 -17.94 10.90
N LEU A 242 -14.27 -16.72 11.40
CA LEU A 242 -13.90 -15.55 10.59
C LEU A 242 -12.37 -15.39 10.61
N GLU A 243 -11.74 -15.64 9.48
CA GLU A 243 -10.30 -15.52 9.25
C GLU A 243 -10.00 -14.56 8.08
N ALA A 244 -10.87 -13.57 7.85
CA ALA A 244 -10.81 -12.62 6.76
C ALA A 244 -10.62 -11.20 7.27
N VAL A 245 -9.90 -10.38 6.49
CA VAL A 245 -9.65 -8.97 6.79
C VAL A 245 -10.03 -8.11 5.59
N MET A 246 -10.96 -7.18 5.80
CA MET A 246 -11.25 -6.11 4.85
C MET A 246 -10.58 -4.81 5.33
N LEU A 247 -9.93 -4.09 4.41
CA LEU A 247 -9.25 -2.83 4.70
C LEU A 247 -9.85 -1.69 3.87
N SER A 248 -9.92 -0.51 4.47
CA SER A 248 -10.34 0.72 3.79
C SER A 248 -9.82 1.97 4.51
N LYS A 249 -9.92 3.13 3.87
CA LYS A 249 -9.47 4.43 4.40
C LYS A 249 -10.61 5.21 5.01
N ILE A 250 -10.26 6.23 5.82
CA ILE A 250 -11.18 7.25 6.35
C ILE A 250 -12.41 6.62 7.04
N LEU A 251 -12.13 5.77 8.02
CA LEU A 251 -13.15 5.10 8.82
C LEU A 251 -13.40 5.83 10.14
N ASP A 252 -14.66 5.98 10.54
CA ASP A 252 -15.00 6.36 11.90
C ASP A 252 -14.80 5.21 12.90
N GLU A 253 -14.91 5.50 14.20
CA GLU A 253 -14.67 4.50 15.26
C GLU A 253 -15.60 3.28 15.19
N ASN A 254 -16.85 3.45 14.72
CA ASN A 254 -17.78 2.34 14.60
C ASN A 254 -17.44 1.46 13.40
N GLN A 255 -17.06 2.08 12.29
CA GLN A 255 -16.66 1.39 11.06
C GLN A 255 -15.38 0.56 11.28
N ARG A 256 -14.42 1.06 12.08
CA ARG A 256 -13.19 0.34 12.46
C ARG A 256 -13.43 -0.95 13.26
N LYS A 257 -14.63 -1.17 13.78
CA LYS A 257 -15.01 -2.45 14.43
C LYS A 257 -15.25 -3.57 13.42
N ALA A 258 -15.53 -3.23 12.16
CA ALA A 258 -15.84 -4.18 11.10
C ALA A 258 -14.80 -4.18 9.96
N ILE A 259 -14.13 -3.06 9.73
CA ILE A 259 -13.16 -2.86 8.65
C ILE A 259 -11.87 -2.33 9.26
N VAL A 260 -10.74 -2.89 8.88
CA VAL A 260 -9.42 -2.43 9.36
C VAL A 260 -9.07 -1.10 8.69
N TRP A 261 -8.73 -0.12 9.51
CA TRP A 261 -8.34 1.20 9.04
C TRP A 261 -6.96 1.17 8.38
N ASP A 262 -6.88 1.64 7.14
CA ASP A 262 -5.64 1.86 6.42
C ASP A 262 -5.28 3.35 6.40
N VAL A 263 -4.02 3.65 6.69
CA VAL A 263 -3.45 5.01 6.72
C VAL A 263 -2.43 5.13 5.62
N GLU A 264 -2.64 6.06 4.69
CA GLU A 264 -1.71 6.23 3.58
C GLU A 264 -0.46 7.01 4.01
N ARG A 265 0.71 6.40 3.82
CA ARG A 265 2.03 7.03 4.02
C ARG A 265 2.14 7.77 5.34
N GLY A 266 1.77 7.09 6.43
CA GLY A 266 1.78 7.72 7.75
C GLY A 266 1.41 6.79 8.90
N ALA A 267 1.32 7.37 10.10
CA ALA A 267 0.96 6.67 11.31
C ALA A 267 0.25 7.61 12.30
N PRO A 268 -0.73 7.11 13.09
CA PRO A 268 -1.27 7.86 14.24
C PRO A 268 -0.17 8.12 15.27
N ASN A 269 -0.34 9.17 16.08
CA ASN A 269 0.65 9.54 17.12
C ASN A 269 0.32 8.93 18.49
N GLN A 270 -0.27 7.73 18.50
CA GLN A 270 -0.64 6.99 19.70
C GLN A 270 -0.76 5.49 19.44
N ILE A 271 -0.73 4.70 20.50
CA ILE A 271 -1.09 3.28 20.43
C ILE A 271 -2.57 3.16 20.12
N MET A 272 -2.89 2.43 19.06
CA MET A 272 -4.27 2.17 18.67
C MET A 272 -4.78 0.92 19.37
N GLU A 273 -6.02 0.98 19.88
CA GLU A 273 -6.67 -0.18 20.50
C GLU A 273 -6.92 -1.27 19.46
N GLN A 274 -7.50 -0.90 18.31
CA GLN A 274 -7.74 -1.82 17.21
C GLN A 274 -6.50 -1.92 16.31
N PRO A 275 -6.22 -3.11 15.74
CA PRO A 275 -5.22 -3.24 14.69
C PRO A 275 -5.54 -2.34 13.50
N TRP A 276 -4.52 -1.80 12.87
CA TRP A 276 -4.61 -0.94 11.71
C TRP A 276 -3.48 -1.24 10.73
N GLN A 277 -3.55 -0.70 9.53
CA GLN A 277 -2.53 -0.81 8.50
C GLN A 277 -2.02 0.56 8.11
N SER A 278 -0.75 0.64 7.73
CA SER A 278 -0.23 1.73 6.92
C SER A 278 0.21 1.19 5.57
N CYS A 279 -0.28 1.78 4.50
CA CYS A 279 0.27 1.53 3.18
C CYS A 279 1.31 2.60 2.81
N SER A 280 2.44 2.18 2.27
CA SER A 280 3.50 3.07 1.77
C SER A 280 4.22 2.42 0.61
N CYS A 281 5.03 3.17 -0.12
CA CYS A 281 5.81 2.67 -1.26
C CYS A 281 7.30 2.88 -1.02
N ILE A 282 8.12 2.03 -1.63
CA ILE A 282 9.58 2.14 -1.58
C ILE A 282 10.08 3.34 -2.41
N GLY A 283 9.48 3.57 -3.59
CA GLY A 283 9.73 4.72 -4.47
C GLY A 283 8.43 5.42 -4.84
N GLY A 284 7.69 4.88 -5.80
CA GLY A 284 6.34 5.30 -6.20
C GLY A 284 5.31 4.20 -5.95
N TRP A 285 4.02 4.49 -6.12
CA TRP A 285 2.96 3.47 -6.10
C TRP A 285 3.05 2.52 -7.30
N HIS A 286 3.50 3.05 -8.43
CA HIS A 286 3.80 2.31 -9.65
C HIS A 286 5.25 2.57 -10.06
N TYR A 287 5.80 1.70 -10.93
CA TYR A 287 7.15 1.92 -11.45
C TYR A 287 7.23 3.24 -12.23
N THR A 288 8.15 4.08 -11.85
CA THR A 288 8.37 5.39 -12.47
C THR A 288 9.83 5.57 -12.79
N THR A 289 10.16 5.77 -14.07
CA THR A 289 11.53 5.96 -14.56
C THR A 289 12.26 7.11 -13.85
N SER A 290 11.55 8.20 -13.54
CA SER A 290 12.13 9.35 -12.83
C SER A 290 12.56 9.01 -11.39
N VAL A 291 11.88 8.09 -10.71
CA VAL A 291 12.30 7.59 -9.38
C VAL A 291 13.63 6.85 -9.52
N TYR A 292 13.73 5.98 -10.53
CA TYR A 292 14.96 5.25 -10.83
C TYR A 292 16.12 6.18 -11.21
N GLU A 293 15.92 7.09 -12.15
CA GLU A 293 16.96 8.01 -12.65
C GLU A 293 17.49 8.95 -11.56
N ASN A 294 16.60 9.48 -10.71
CA ASN A 294 16.95 10.42 -9.66
C ASN A 294 17.25 9.75 -8.30
N ASN A 295 17.17 8.42 -8.23
CA ASN A 295 17.38 7.67 -7.00
C ASN A 295 16.46 8.13 -5.84
N TRP A 296 15.17 8.35 -6.11
CA TRP A 296 14.18 8.81 -5.13
C TRP A 296 13.52 7.65 -4.36
N TYR A 297 14.30 6.66 -4.01
CA TYR A 297 13.85 5.55 -3.17
C TYR A 297 14.02 5.85 -1.69
N LYS A 298 13.13 5.28 -0.87
CA LYS A 298 13.41 5.12 0.55
C LYS A 298 14.58 4.16 0.73
N SER A 299 15.49 4.49 1.64
CA SER A 299 16.54 3.55 2.04
C SER A 299 15.96 2.38 2.85
N ALA A 300 16.70 1.30 2.99
CA ALA A 300 16.35 0.19 3.88
C ALA A 300 16.11 0.68 5.32
N SER A 301 16.88 1.68 5.77
CA SER A 301 16.70 2.33 7.07
C SER A 301 15.36 3.07 7.16
N ASP A 302 14.92 3.76 6.11
CA ASP A 302 13.64 4.48 6.14
C ASP A 302 12.46 3.52 6.16
N VAL A 303 12.53 2.42 5.39
CA VAL A 303 11.52 1.35 5.43
C VAL A 303 11.44 0.70 6.82
N ALA A 304 12.59 0.41 7.44
CA ALA A 304 12.65 -0.16 8.78
C ALA A 304 12.09 0.80 9.83
N LYS A 305 12.42 2.09 9.77
CA LYS A 305 11.86 3.12 10.68
C LYS A 305 10.34 3.18 10.60
N LEU A 306 9.78 3.14 9.40
CA LEU A 306 8.32 3.08 9.20
C LEU A 306 7.74 1.82 9.85
N LEU A 307 8.27 0.65 9.55
CA LEU A 307 7.80 -0.62 10.10
C LEU A 307 7.83 -0.60 11.63
N ILE A 308 8.95 -0.18 12.22
CA ILE A 308 9.15 -0.15 13.67
C ILE A 308 8.16 0.80 14.35
N ASP A 309 7.99 2.00 13.79
CA ASP A 309 7.04 2.99 14.32
C ASP A 309 5.59 2.49 14.23
N ILE A 310 5.20 1.92 13.11
CA ILE A 310 3.86 1.36 12.89
C ILE A 310 3.56 0.21 13.86
N VAL A 311 4.49 -0.75 13.99
CA VAL A 311 4.31 -1.92 14.87
C VAL A 311 4.27 -1.51 16.34
N SER A 312 5.06 -0.51 16.76
CA SER A 312 5.03 0.01 18.14
C SER A 312 3.67 0.62 18.52
N LYS A 313 2.82 0.93 17.55
CA LYS A 313 1.49 1.53 17.70
C LYS A 313 0.33 0.58 17.36
N ASN A 314 0.58 -0.74 17.35
CA ASN A 314 -0.38 -1.81 17.01
C ASN A 314 -0.75 -1.88 15.52
N GLY A 315 0.11 -1.39 14.63
CA GLY A 315 -0.13 -1.39 13.18
C GLY A 315 0.63 -2.46 12.41
N ASN A 316 0.29 -2.59 11.14
CA ASN A 316 0.96 -3.43 10.14
C ASN A 316 1.37 -2.58 8.95
N LEU A 317 2.50 -2.86 8.33
CA LEU A 317 2.97 -2.16 7.14
C LEU A 317 2.61 -2.96 5.88
N LEU A 318 1.93 -2.32 4.93
CA LEU A 318 1.79 -2.77 3.54
C LEU A 318 2.76 -1.94 2.69
N LEU A 319 3.86 -2.55 2.25
CA LEU A 319 4.86 -1.90 1.42
C LEU A 319 4.62 -2.21 -0.06
N SER A 320 4.35 -1.19 -0.85
CA SER A 320 4.28 -1.31 -2.31
C SER A 320 5.69 -1.39 -2.90
N VAL A 321 5.91 -2.43 -3.71
CA VAL A 321 7.15 -2.70 -4.44
C VAL A 321 6.78 -2.81 -5.92
N PRO A 322 6.87 -1.70 -6.69
CA PRO A 322 6.45 -1.70 -8.08
C PRO A 322 7.42 -2.46 -8.97
N LEU A 323 6.86 -3.18 -9.94
CA LEU A 323 7.62 -3.89 -10.97
C LEU A 323 7.65 -3.08 -12.27
N ARG A 324 8.70 -3.26 -13.07
CA ARG A 324 8.73 -2.83 -14.46
C ARG A 324 7.60 -3.51 -15.27
N ALA A 325 7.27 -2.95 -16.42
CA ALA A 325 6.22 -3.51 -17.29
C ALA A 325 6.51 -4.94 -17.78
N ASP A 326 7.77 -5.36 -17.79
CA ASP A 326 8.19 -6.73 -18.11
C ASP A 326 8.05 -7.71 -16.94
N GLY A 327 7.74 -7.20 -15.73
CA GLY A 327 7.53 -7.99 -14.52
C GLY A 327 8.78 -8.17 -13.64
N THR A 328 9.84 -7.42 -13.86
CA THR A 328 11.08 -7.48 -13.06
C THR A 328 11.22 -6.33 -12.08
N PHE A 329 12.01 -6.51 -11.02
CA PHE A 329 12.53 -5.41 -10.20
C PHE A 329 13.54 -4.56 -10.97
N ASP A 330 13.74 -3.32 -10.51
CA ASP A 330 15.00 -2.66 -10.78
C ASP A 330 16.08 -3.04 -9.73
N GLU A 331 17.33 -2.90 -10.11
CA GLU A 331 18.47 -3.32 -9.29
C GLU A 331 18.66 -2.44 -8.04
N LYS A 332 18.15 -1.22 -8.03
CA LYS A 332 18.20 -0.31 -6.86
C LYS A 332 17.19 -0.74 -5.82
N GLU A 333 15.95 -1.02 -6.25
CA GLU A 333 14.92 -1.57 -5.38
C GLU A 333 15.33 -2.91 -4.79
N GLU A 334 15.82 -3.82 -5.62
CA GLU A 334 16.27 -5.15 -5.19
C GLU A 334 17.36 -5.05 -4.12
N LYS A 335 18.33 -4.15 -4.30
CA LYS A 335 19.39 -3.90 -3.33
C LYS A 335 18.82 -3.41 -1.99
N ILE A 336 17.90 -2.44 -2.01
CA ILE A 336 17.28 -1.90 -0.80
C ILE A 336 16.49 -2.98 -0.07
N LEU A 337 15.73 -3.80 -0.79
CA LEU A 337 14.95 -4.89 -0.23
C LEU A 337 15.82 -5.99 0.36
N ASN A 338 16.94 -6.32 -0.26
CA ASN A 338 17.92 -7.27 0.31
C ASN A 338 18.53 -6.73 1.61
N GLU A 339 18.96 -5.46 1.66
CA GLU A 339 19.51 -4.82 2.86
C GLU A 339 18.46 -4.78 3.99
N PHE A 340 17.21 -4.46 3.67
CA PHE A 340 16.09 -4.53 4.62
C PHE A 340 15.86 -5.96 5.11
N GLY A 341 15.90 -6.95 4.22
CA GLY A 341 15.73 -8.36 4.54
C GLY A 341 16.83 -8.90 5.47
N GLU A 342 18.08 -8.50 5.27
CA GLU A 342 19.18 -8.84 6.17
C GLU A 342 18.93 -8.30 7.58
N TRP A 343 18.47 -7.04 7.70
CA TRP A 343 18.09 -6.46 8.98
C TRP A 343 16.91 -7.21 9.63
N MET A 344 15.87 -7.53 8.85
CA MET A 344 14.69 -8.29 9.32
C MET A 344 15.09 -9.67 9.84
N ASN A 345 15.96 -10.39 9.15
CA ASN A 345 16.40 -11.72 9.57
C ASN A 345 17.05 -11.73 10.97
N ILE A 346 17.74 -10.66 11.32
CA ILE A 346 18.37 -10.50 12.65
C ILE A 346 17.34 -10.06 13.69
N ASN A 347 16.42 -9.15 13.31
CA ASN A 347 15.62 -8.39 14.28
C ASN A 347 14.13 -8.79 14.32
N LYS A 348 13.71 -9.78 13.55
CA LYS A 348 12.29 -10.18 13.40
C LYS A 348 11.56 -10.52 14.71
N GLU A 349 12.27 -10.96 15.74
CA GLU A 349 11.67 -11.25 17.05
C GLU A 349 11.16 -9.98 17.77
N ALA A 350 11.68 -8.82 17.41
CA ALA A 350 11.18 -7.53 17.90
C ALA A 350 9.98 -6.99 17.13
N ILE A 351 9.64 -7.63 16.00
CA ILE A 351 8.55 -7.23 15.09
C ILE A 351 7.39 -8.24 15.16
N TYR A 352 7.68 -9.54 14.93
CA TYR A 352 6.63 -10.55 14.83
C TYR A 352 6.15 -11.03 16.20
N ASN A 353 4.83 -11.26 16.30
CA ASN A 353 4.18 -11.72 17.53
C ASN A 353 4.42 -10.82 18.75
N THR A 354 4.74 -9.55 18.52
CA THR A 354 4.86 -8.52 19.56
C THR A 354 3.55 -7.75 19.72
N ARG A 355 3.49 -6.94 20.76
CA ARG A 355 2.45 -5.96 21.03
C ARG A 355 3.11 -4.65 21.43
N PRO A 356 2.44 -3.50 21.31
CA PRO A 356 2.91 -2.27 21.91
C PRO A 356 3.22 -2.46 23.39
N TRP A 357 4.18 -1.70 23.87
CA TRP A 357 4.44 -1.59 25.32
C TRP A 357 3.52 -0.51 25.91
N GLU A 358 3.74 -0.13 27.19
CA GLU A 358 2.98 0.91 27.91
C GLU A 358 3.05 2.28 27.19
N VAL A 359 4.18 2.55 26.52
CA VAL A 359 4.39 3.69 25.62
C VAL A 359 4.96 3.17 24.29
N PHE A 360 4.57 3.77 23.17
CA PHE A 360 5.05 3.33 21.85
C PHE A 360 6.51 3.74 21.61
N GLY A 361 6.99 4.80 22.28
CA GLY A 361 8.33 5.30 22.07
C GLY A 361 8.69 6.49 22.95
N GLU A 362 9.89 6.98 22.77
CA GLU A 362 10.40 8.21 23.34
C GLU A 362 11.31 8.93 22.34
N GLY A 363 11.52 10.22 22.53
CA GLY A 363 12.33 11.09 21.71
C GLY A 363 11.53 12.24 21.08
N PRO A 364 12.22 13.21 20.45
CA PRO A 364 11.60 14.43 19.94
C PRO A 364 10.40 14.21 19.00
N ILE A 365 10.46 13.19 18.13
CA ILE A 365 9.36 12.89 17.20
C ILE A 365 8.21 12.18 17.94
N ALA A 366 8.53 11.27 18.89
CA ALA A 366 7.52 10.58 19.67
C ALA A 366 6.73 11.54 20.59
N GLU A 367 7.39 12.58 21.09
CA GLU A 367 6.82 13.60 21.97
C GLU A 367 6.17 14.76 21.22
N ALA A 368 6.40 14.86 19.88
CA ALA A 368 5.83 15.92 19.07
C ALA A 368 4.36 15.65 18.73
N ASP A 369 3.55 16.71 18.64
CA ASP A 369 2.17 16.64 18.14
C ASP A 369 2.16 16.56 16.60
N ILE A 370 2.55 15.39 16.08
CA ILE A 370 2.53 15.14 14.63
C ILE A 370 1.12 14.75 14.23
N LYS A 371 0.40 15.71 13.64
CA LYS A 371 -0.96 15.50 13.18
C LYS A 371 -0.99 14.60 11.95
N ILE A 372 -1.99 13.75 11.90
CA ILE A 372 -2.38 12.95 10.75
C ILE A 372 -3.63 13.59 10.14
N ASN A 373 -3.66 13.76 8.81
CA ASN A 373 -4.91 14.11 8.14
C ASN A 373 -5.80 12.86 7.99
N ALA A 374 -7.00 13.01 7.43
CA ALA A 374 -7.96 11.92 7.32
C ALA A 374 -7.41 10.67 6.57
N GLN A 375 -6.48 10.87 5.61
CA GLN A 375 -5.86 9.79 4.84
C GLN A 375 -4.48 9.37 5.36
N GLY A 376 -3.71 10.29 6.00
CA GLY A 376 -2.35 10.03 6.46
C GLY A 376 -1.35 11.11 6.07
N PHE A 377 -0.34 10.76 5.26
CA PHE A 377 0.69 11.63 4.67
C PHE A 377 1.62 12.33 5.66
N ASN A 378 1.95 11.71 6.79
CA ASN A 378 2.91 12.25 7.76
C ASN A 378 4.23 11.45 7.86
N GLU A 379 4.46 10.46 6.99
CA GLU A 379 5.66 9.59 7.05
C GLU A 379 6.98 10.36 6.93
N GLY A 380 7.00 11.51 6.26
CA GLY A 380 8.20 12.34 6.10
C GLY A 380 8.81 12.84 7.41
N ALA A 381 8.05 12.84 8.51
CA ALA A 381 8.56 13.18 9.83
C ALA A 381 9.61 12.17 10.32
N TYR A 382 9.47 10.90 9.97
CA TYR A 382 10.32 9.80 10.47
C TYR A 382 11.66 9.70 9.73
N SER A 383 11.77 10.22 8.53
CA SER A 383 13.03 10.22 7.77
C SER A 383 14.16 10.98 8.48
N LYS A 384 13.81 11.95 9.34
CA LYS A 384 14.74 12.76 10.12
C LYS A 384 15.05 12.18 11.51
N ALA A 385 14.61 10.96 11.80
CA ALA A 385 14.81 10.33 13.09
C ALA A 385 16.30 10.16 13.41
N THR A 386 16.67 10.55 14.63
CA THR A 386 18.02 10.45 15.20
C THR A 386 18.13 9.27 16.19
N ALA A 387 19.31 9.06 16.77
CA ALA A 387 19.51 8.07 17.81
C ALA A 387 18.79 8.40 19.15
N GLN A 388 18.11 9.53 19.25
CA GLN A 388 17.24 9.88 20.37
C GLN A 388 15.83 9.28 20.25
N GLU A 389 15.47 8.87 19.03
CA GLU A 389 14.16 8.25 18.75
C GLU A 389 14.24 6.76 19.05
N ILE A 390 13.42 6.31 19.97
CA ILE A 390 13.31 4.91 20.37
C ILE A 390 11.86 4.46 20.22
N ARG A 391 11.64 3.25 19.75
CA ARG A 391 10.31 2.61 19.68
C ARG A 391 10.31 1.31 20.46
N PHE A 392 9.20 1.02 21.11
CA PHE A 392 9.07 -0.13 22.00
C PHE A 392 8.04 -1.13 21.48
N THR A 393 8.43 -2.39 21.56
CA THR A 393 7.52 -3.53 21.39
C THR A 393 7.79 -4.53 22.51
N GLN A 394 6.83 -5.41 22.80
CA GLN A 394 7.00 -6.42 23.83
C GLN A 394 6.39 -7.76 23.47
N THR A 395 6.94 -8.79 24.07
CA THR A 395 6.30 -10.10 24.24
C THR A 395 5.92 -10.28 25.71
N LYS A 396 5.32 -11.40 26.05
CA LYS A 396 5.05 -11.75 27.46
C LYS A 396 6.32 -11.79 28.33
N LYS A 397 7.51 -12.03 27.73
CA LYS A 397 8.78 -12.27 28.44
C LYS A 397 9.74 -11.10 28.31
N ASP A 398 9.84 -10.49 27.16
CA ASP A 398 10.91 -9.57 26.80
C ASP A 398 10.34 -8.23 26.32
N LEU A 399 11.04 -7.14 26.63
CA LEU A 399 10.83 -5.83 26.06
C LEU A 399 11.89 -5.59 24.98
N TYR A 400 11.48 -5.04 23.85
CA TYR A 400 12.38 -4.63 22.78
C TYR A 400 12.40 -3.10 22.67
N ALA A 401 13.59 -2.54 22.55
CA ALA A 401 13.81 -1.12 22.29
C ALA A 401 14.60 -0.98 20.98
N THR A 402 13.98 -0.41 19.98
CA THR A 402 14.62 -0.13 18.69
C THR A 402 14.97 1.34 18.60
N VAL A 403 16.24 1.64 18.41
CA VAL A 403 16.75 3.01 18.22
C VAL A 403 16.75 3.31 16.72
N LEU A 404 16.10 4.42 16.31
CA LEU A 404 15.86 4.68 14.90
C LEU A 404 17.09 5.14 14.09
N ALA A 405 18.23 5.32 14.77
CA ALA A 405 19.53 5.54 14.12
C ALA A 405 20.67 5.06 15.01
N TRP A 406 21.81 4.72 14.43
CA TRP A 406 23.00 4.39 15.21
C TRP A 406 23.59 5.65 15.87
N PRO A 407 23.80 5.68 17.21
CA PRO A 407 24.39 6.82 17.88
C PRO A 407 25.87 6.97 17.50
N GLU A 408 26.31 8.20 17.24
CA GLU A 408 27.70 8.50 16.87
C GLU A 408 28.68 8.26 18.02
N ASN A 409 28.24 8.52 19.23
CA ASN A 409 29.06 8.36 20.46
C ASN A 409 29.09 6.92 21.00
N GLY A 410 28.44 5.98 20.35
CA GLY A 410 28.40 4.57 20.76
C GLY A 410 27.59 4.30 22.04
N ASN A 411 26.78 5.25 22.52
CA ASN A 411 25.96 5.11 23.72
C ASN A 411 24.49 5.42 23.45
N VAL A 412 23.59 4.66 24.06
CA VAL A 412 22.14 4.89 24.04
C VAL A 412 21.65 5.07 25.46
N VAL A 413 20.82 6.06 25.70
CA VAL A 413 20.13 6.25 26.98
C VAL A 413 18.64 6.14 26.75
N ILE A 414 17.99 5.17 27.39
CA ILE A 414 16.54 4.92 27.32
C ILE A 414 15.91 5.49 28.58
N LYS A 415 15.30 6.66 28.51
CA LYS A 415 14.73 7.39 29.65
C LYS A 415 13.54 6.67 30.28
N SER A 416 12.66 6.09 29.46
CA SER A 416 11.50 5.31 29.91
C SER A 416 11.87 4.13 30.82
N LEU A 417 13.15 3.71 30.83
CA LEU A 417 13.66 2.62 31.62
C LEU A 417 14.55 3.09 32.80
N ALA A 418 14.38 4.32 33.26
CA ALA A 418 15.07 4.85 34.46
C ALA A 418 14.81 3.97 35.69
N ALA A 419 15.74 4.04 36.66
CA ALA A 419 15.69 3.18 37.86
C ALA A 419 14.42 3.38 38.71
N ASP A 420 13.88 4.59 38.69
CA ASP A 420 12.65 5.01 39.39
C ASP A 420 11.41 5.07 38.47
N SER A 421 11.56 4.61 37.21
CA SER A 421 10.46 4.61 36.27
C SER A 421 9.33 3.66 36.67
N LYS A 422 8.11 4.20 36.77
CA LYS A 422 6.90 3.43 37.04
C LYS A 422 6.50 2.54 35.85
N LEU A 423 6.96 2.87 34.63
CA LEU A 423 6.67 2.09 33.43
C LEU A 423 7.38 0.73 33.44
N PHE A 424 8.54 0.64 34.10
CA PHE A 424 9.31 -0.59 34.21
C PHE A 424 9.88 -0.79 35.62
N PRO A 425 9.08 -1.17 36.62
CA PRO A 425 9.51 -1.32 38.01
C PRO A 425 10.42 -2.54 38.24
N GLN A 426 10.50 -3.48 37.30
CA GLN A 426 11.27 -4.70 37.44
C GLN A 426 12.78 -4.44 37.30
N LYS A 427 13.59 -5.33 37.93
CA LYS A 427 15.03 -5.34 37.72
C LYS A 427 15.37 -5.83 36.31
N ILE A 428 16.21 -5.10 35.60
CA ILE A 428 16.78 -5.55 34.34
C ILE A 428 17.93 -6.52 34.64
N ARG A 429 17.80 -7.76 34.18
CA ARG A 429 18.80 -8.81 34.38
C ARG A 429 19.83 -8.87 33.26
N LYS A 430 19.41 -8.58 32.04
CA LYS A 430 20.24 -8.70 30.84
C LYS A 430 19.76 -7.75 29.76
N VAL A 431 20.69 -7.19 29.01
CA VAL A 431 20.44 -6.46 27.78
C VAL A 431 21.26 -7.12 26.67
N GLU A 432 20.60 -7.43 25.56
CA GLU A 432 21.22 -8.02 24.38
C GLU A 432 20.99 -7.10 23.19
N LEU A 433 22.03 -6.82 22.42
CA LEU A 433 21.91 -6.24 21.08
C LEU A 433 21.67 -7.40 20.11
N LEU A 434 20.54 -7.40 19.40
CA LEU A 434 20.23 -8.48 18.47
C LEU A 434 21.28 -8.59 17.37
N GLY A 435 21.71 -9.81 17.06
CA GLY A 435 22.80 -10.09 16.14
C GLY A 435 24.22 -9.98 16.73
N TYR A 436 24.35 -9.47 17.99
CA TYR A 436 25.64 -9.33 18.65
C TYR A 436 25.73 -10.14 19.96
N GLY A 437 24.67 -10.12 20.77
CA GLY A 437 24.64 -10.74 22.08
C GLY A 437 24.62 -9.72 23.22
N SER A 438 25.12 -10.12 24.41
CA SER A 438 25.07 -9.30 25.62
C SER A 438 25.91 -8.03 25.50
N VAL A 439 25.35 -6.92 25.95
CA VAL A 439 26.01 -5.61 25.98
C VAL A 439 26.10 -5.09 27.42
N ARG A 440 27.08 -4.22 27.69
CA ARG A 440 27.22 -3.56 29.00
C ARG A 440 26.16 -2.49 29.14
N PHE A 441 25.56 -2.41 30.32
CA PHE A 441 24.56 -1.40 30.63
C PHE A 441 24.66 -0.97 32.09
N SER A 442 24.15 0.22 32.37
CA SER A 442 23.90 0.72 33.73
C SER A 442 22.51 1.35 33.77
N ARG A 443 21.85 1.28 34.92
CA ARG A 443 20.50 1.83 35.10
C ARG A 443 20.54 2.84 36.25
N THR A 444 20.24 4.10 35.95
CA THR A 444 20.23 5.24 36.89
C THR A 444 18.87 5.93 36.86
N ALA A 445 18.71 6.98 37.65
CA ALA A 445 17.52 7.85 37.59
C ALA A 445 17.36 8.57 36.21
N GLU A 446 18.43 8.69 35.44
CA GLU A 446 18.42 9.33 34.12
C GLU A 446 17.97 8.40 33.01
N GLY A 447 18.05 7.07 33.21
CA GLY A 447 17.68 6.06 32.25
C GLY A 447 18.51 4.78 32.28
N LEU A 448 18.23 3.90 31.32
CA LEU A 448 19.06 2.74 31.02
C LEU A 448 20.11 3.13 29.97
N SER A 449 21.35 3.25 30.39
CA SER A 449 22.49 3.54 29.52
C SER A 449 23.09 2.24 28.98
N ILE A 450 23.27 2.13 27.66
CA ILE A 450 23.76 0.95 26.97
C ILE A 450 24.95 1.34 26.10
N ASN A 451 26.09 0.62 26.26
CA ASN A 451 27.26 0.81 25.43
C ASN A 451 27.22 -0.12 24.22
N LEU A 452 27.26 0.44 23.03
CA LEU A 452 27.30 -0.28 21.77
C LEU A 452 28.72 -0.77 21.43
N PRO A 453 28.85 -1.84 20.60
CA PRO A 453 30.13 -2.23 20.06
C PRO A 453 30.69 -1.14 19.12
N LYS A 454 32.01 -1.09 18.98
CA LYS A 454 32.69 -0.10 18.13
C LYS A 454 32.25 -0.17 16.65
N ASN A 455 32.01 -1.38 16.15
CA ASN A 455 31.58 -1.60 14.78
C ASN A 455 30.07 -1.76 14.72
N LYS A 456 29.42 -1.02 13.83
CA LYS A 456 28.00 -1.18 13.53
C LYS A 456 27.76 -2.56 12.91
N LEU A 457 26.67 -3.22 13.29
CA LEU A 457 26.26 -4.52 12.74
C LEU A 457 25.58 -4.38 11.37
N ASN A 458 24.93 -3.24 11.15
CA ASN A 458 24.20 -2.91 9.93
C ASN A 458 24.06 -1.38 9.81
N ASN A 459 23.55 -0.92 8.67
CA ASN A 459 23.31 0.51 8.42
C ASN A 459 21.87 0.95 8.73
N VAL A 460 21.03 0.06 9.27
CA VAL A 460 19.60 0.32 9.48
C VAL A 460 19.33 0.84 10.89
N ALA A 461 19.25 -0.05 11.88
CA ALA A 461 18.88 0.33 13.25
C ALA A 461 19.35 -0.73 14.26
N PRO A 462 19.88 -0.36 15.45
CA PRO A 462 20.15 -1.29 16.53
C PRO A 462 18.87 -1.61 17.31
N VAL A 463 18.69 -2.89 17.66
CA VAL A 463 17.56 -3.40 18.43
C VAL A 463 18.05 -4.07 19.70
N PHE A 464 17.57 -3.60 20.85
CA PHE A 464 17.89 -4.16 22.14
C PHE A 464 16.77 -5.03 22.67
N LYS A 465 17.13 -6.23 23.11
CA LYS A 465 16.27 -7.13 23.88
C LYS A 465 16.58 -6.98 25.35
N ILE A 466 15.59 -6.60 26.13
CA ILE A 466 15.68 -6.28 27.56
C ILE A 466 14.94 -7.37 28.33
N LYS A 467 15.68 -8.12 29.15
CA LYS A 467 15.15 -9.24 29.95
C LYS A 467 14.89 -8.81 31.39
N LYS A 468 13.69 -9.14 31.83
CA LYS A 468 13.22 -8.91 33.20
C LYS A 468 13.91 -9.85 34.19
#